data_a4a3ed15d3e7963b5173f09376306084
#
_entry.id   a4a3ed15d3e7963b5173f09376306084
#
_cell.length_a   1.000
_cell.length_b   1.000
_cell.length_c   1.000
_cell.angle_alpha   90.00
_cell.angle_beta   90.00
_cell.angle_gamma   90.00
#
_symmetry.space_group_name_H-M   'P 1'
#
loop_
_entity.id
_entity.type
_entity.pdbx_description
1 polymer ?
#
loop_
_entity_poly.entity_id
_entity_poly.type
_entity_poly.pdbx_seq_one_letter_code
_entity_poly.pdbx_strand_id
1 'polypeptide(L)'
;MKIKFSFKAKKEFINSAKFYEGRVVGLGKRFKQEIRNQLDLIQHNPKSAELKYKDIRVLVIKTFAFTIHYKIEKEYIVIVAIFHSSRNPEKLR
;
A
#
# COMPACT_ATOMS: atom_id res chain seq x y z
N MET A 1 13.70 -6.53 -7.74
CA MET A 1 13.89 -5.22 -7.11
C MET A 1 13.54 -5.29 -5.64
N LYS A 2 14.25 -4.55 -4.84
CA LYS A 2 13.98 -4.48 -3.40
C LYS A 2 12.91 -3.45 -3.12
N ILE A 3 12.12 -3.72 -2.07
CA ILE A 3 11.05 -2.81 -1.65
C ILE A 3 11.51 -2.01 -0.46
N LYS A 4 11.27 -0.70 -0.51
CA LYS A 4 11.49 0.22 0.60
C LYS A 4 10.19 0.92 0.92
N PHE A 5 9.94 1.12 2.21
CA PHE A 5 8.80 1.93 2.65
C PHE A 5 9.30 3.31 3.01
N SER A 6 8.61 4.34 2.55
CA SER A 6 8.82 5.68 3.11
C SER A 6 8.39 5.68 4.57
N PHE A 7 8.85 6.65 5.33
CA PHE A 7 8.46 6.78 6.73
C PHE A 7 6.93 6.91 6.85
N LYS A 8 6.34 7.72 5.99
CA LYS A 8 4.89 7.92 5.95
C LYS A 8 4.15 6.62 5.68
N ALA A 9 4.58 5.88 4.65
CA ALA A 9 3.92 4.62 4.28
C ALA A 9 4.03 3.59 5.40
N LYS A 10 5.18 3.54 6.06
CA LYS A 10 5.38 2.61 7.18
C LYS A 10 4.43 2.93 8.32
N LYS A 11 4.27 4.20 8.67
CA LYS A 11 3.34 4.62 9.71
C LYS A 11 1.90 4.28 9.32
N GLU A 12 1.54 4.54 8.08
CA GLU A 12 0.20 4.23 7.59
C GLU A 12 -0.10 2.75 7.66
N PHE A 13 0.88 1.92 7.30
CA PHE A 13 0.73 0.47 7.36
C PHE A 13 0.50 0.01 8.80
N ILE A 14 1.34 0.46 9.73
CA ILE A 14 1.26 0.06 11.13
C ILE A 14 -0.06 0.54 11.74
N ASN A 15 -0.42 1.80 11.52
CA ASN A 15 -1.63 2.38 12.10
C ASN A 15 -2.89 1.72 11.54
N SER A 16 -2.90 1.37 10.26
CA SER A 16 -4.04 0.70 9.65
C SER A 16 -4.20 -0.70 10.22
N ALA A 17 -3.11 -1.42 10.42
CA ALA A 17 -3.17 -2.76 11.00
C ALA A 17 -3.74 -2.69 12.42
N LYS A 18 -3.32 -1.69 13.21
CA LYS A 18 -3.84 -1.50 14.57
C LYS A 18 -5.32 -1.16 14.55
N PHE A 19 -5.74 -0.33 13.60
CA PHE A 19 -7.13 0.04 13.46
C PHE A 19 -8.00 -1.21 13.24
N TYR A 20 -7.59 -2.07 12.33
CA TYR A 20 -8.34 -3.29 12.06
C TYR A 20 -8.33 -4.27 13.22
N GLU A 21 -7.19 -4.38 13.88
CA GLU A 21 -7.09 -5.28 15.03
C GLU A 21 -8.01 -4.83 16.17
N GLY A 22 -8.17 -3.53 16.33
CA GLY A 22 -9.08 -2.98 17.31
C GLY A 22 -10.55 -3.23 16.99
N ARG A 23 -10.87 -3.50 15.73
CA ARG A 23 -12.23 -3.79 15.31
C ARG A 23 -12.58 -5.25 15.52
N VAL A 24 -11.71 -6.15 15.05
CA VAL A 24 -11.92 -7.58 15.13
C VAL A 24 -10.58 -8.25 15.36
N VAL A 25 -10.50 -9.10 16.37
CA VAL A 25 -9.27 -9.84 16.68
C VAL A 25 -8.84 -10.63 15.44
N GLY A 26 -7.57 -10.51 15.06
CA GLY A 26 -7.00 -11.19 13.91
C GLY A 26 -7.13 -10.43 12.60
N LEU A 27 -7.93 -9.37 12.57
CA LEU A 27 -8.15 -8.64 11.32
C LEU A 27 -6.92 -7.84 10.91
N GLY A 28 -6.18 -7.32 11.89
CA GLY A 28 -4.93 -6.62 11.60
C GLY A 28 -3.91 -7.53 10.93
N LYS A 29 -3.83 -8.78 11.39
CA LYS A 29 -2.95 -9.76 10.79
C LYS A 29 -3.35 -10.06 9.35
N ARG A 30 -4.65 -10.18 9.09
CA ARG A 30 -5.15 -10.43 7.73
C ARG A 30 -4.83 -9.25 6.81
N PHE A 31 -4.99 -8.03 7.33
CA PHE A 31 -4.64 -6.84 6.57
C PHE A 31 -3.16 -6.85 6.18
N LYS A 32 -2.28 -7.12 7.14
CA LYS A 32 -0.85 -7.19 6.87
C LYS A 32 -0.52 -8.23 5.81
N GLN A 33 -1.17 -9.38 5.88
CA GLN A 33 -0.93 -10.46 4.93
C GLN A 33 -1.37 -10.04 3.53
N GLU A 34 -2.51 -9.36 3.43
CA GLU A 34 -2.98 -8.88 2.13
C GLU A 34 -2.02 -7.86 1.53
N ILE A 35 -1.51 -6.94 2.35
CA ILE A 35 -0.52 -5.98 1.87
C ILE A 35 0.72 -6.71 1.37
N ARG A 36 1.21 -7.70 2.13
CA ARG A 36 2.39 -8.46 1.71
C ARG A 36 2.16 -9.19 0.39
N ASN A 37 0.97 -9.77 0.21
CA ASN A 37 0.64 -10.44 -1.04
C ASN A 37 0.70 -9.49 -2.22
N GLN A 38 0.19 -8.27 -2.03
CA GLN A 38 0.21 -7.27 -3.09
C GLN A 38 1.63 -6.77 -3.36
N LEU A 39 2.44 -6.65 -2.32
CA LEU A 39 3.84 -6.26 -2.51
C LEU A 39 4.61 -7.33 -3.29
N ASP A 40 4.31 -8.61 -3.07
CA ASP A 40 4.91 -9.68 -3.85
C ASP A 40 4.55 -9.55 -5.33
N LEU A 41 3.30 -9.23 -5.63
CA LEU A 41 2.88 -9.02 -7.02
C LEU A 41 3.60 -7.84 -7.64
N ILE A 42 3.72 -6.74 -6.91
CA ILE A 42 4.44 -5.56 -7.37
C ILE A 42 5.90 -5.92 -7.65
N GLN A 43 6.50 -6.73 -6.79
CA GLN A 43 7.90 -7.11 -6.93
C GLN A 43 8.14 -7.94 -8.18
N HIS A 44 7.19 -8.82 -8.52
CA HIS A 44 7.29 -9.65 -9.72
C HIS A 44 7.04 -8.86 -10.99
N ASN A 45 6.19 -7.84 -10.91
CA ASN A 45 5.85 -7.05 -12.09
C ASN A 45 5.64 -5.58 -11.69
N PRO A 46 6.74 -4.85 -11.48
CA PRO A 46 6.64 -3.48 -10.93
C PRO A 46 5.88 -2.50 -11.80
N LYS A 47 5.80 -2.75 -13.10
CA LYS A 47 5.12 -1.83 -14.01
C LYS A 47 3.68 -2.22 -14.30
N SER A 48 3.14 -3.23 -13.62
CA SER A 48 1.78 -3.69 -13.87
C SER A 48 0.71 -2.71 -13.40
N ALA A 49 0.95 -1.97 -12.33
CA ALA A 49 -0.01 -1.00 -11.85
C ALA A 49 0.04 0.27 -12.69
N GLU A 50 -1.09 0.94 -12.78
CA GLU A 50 -1.24 2.12 -13.63
C GLU A 50 -0.52 3.33 -13.04
N LEU A 51 0.15 4.09 -13.91
CA LEU A 51 0.70 5.39 -13.54
C LEU A 51 -0.47 6.36 -13.40
N LYS A 52 -0.63 6.93 -12.22
CA LYS A 52 -1.76 7.82 -11.93
C LYS A 52 -1.37 9.28 -11.90
N TYR A 53 -0.21 9.60 -11.35
CA TYR A 53 0.27 10.97 -11.30
C TYR A 53 1.79 10.95 -11.18
N LYS A 54 2.43 11.90 -11.87
CA LYS A 54 3.90 11.98 -11.91
C LYS A 54 4.48 10.61 -12.23
N ASP A 55 5.39 10.13 -11.40
CA ASP A 55 5.99 8.81 -11.54
C ASP A 55 5.38 7.79 -10.58
N ILE A 56 4.21 8.09 -10.01
CA ILE A 56 3.56 7.26 -9.00
C ILE A 56 2.57 6.30 -9.65
N ARG A 57 2.71 5.03 -9.31
CA ARG A 57 1.77 3.98 -9.68
C ARG A 57 0.86 3.69 -8.50
N VAL A 58 -0.39 3.37 -8.79
CA VAL A 58 -1.39 3.13 -7.75
C VAL A 58 -2.00 1.76 -7.95
N LEU A 59 -1.86 0.91 -6.95
CA LEU A 59 -2.47 -0.41 -6.94
C LEU A 59 -3.67 -0.38 -5.99
N VAL A 60 -4.84 -0.79 -6.50
CA VAL A 60 -6.06 -0.81 -5.70
C VAL A 60 -6.23 -2.19 -5.08
N ILE A 61 -6.43 -2.23 -3.77
CA ILE A 61 -6.71 -3.47 -3.04
C ILE A 61 -8.19 -3.45 -2.65
N LYS A 62 -8.98 -4.27 -3.31
CA LYS A 62 -10.43 -4.24 -3.11
C LYS A 62 -10.87 -4.79 -1.77
N THR A 63 -10.20 -5.84 -1.29
CA THR A 63 -10.59 -6.53 -0.06
C THR A 63 -10.73 -5.61 1.14
N PHE A 64 -9.80 -4.66 1.28
CA PHE A 64 -9.78 -3.71 2.38
C PHE A 64 -10.04 -2.28 1.93
N ALA A 65 -10.36 -2.09 0.65
CA ALA A 65 -10.57 -0.76 0.06
C ALA A 65 -9.37 0.15 0.28
N PHE A 66 -8.17 -0.39 0.06
CA PHE A 66 -6.92 0.36 0.20
C PHE A 66 -6.27 0.60 -1.14
N THR A 67 -5.42 1.63 -1.18
CA THR A 67 -4.54 1.85 -2.32
C THR A 67 -3.10 1.87 -1.84
N ILE A 68 -2.22 1.27 -2.65
CA ILE A 68 -0.79 1.31 -2.42
C ILE A 68 -0.21 2.21 -3.51
N HIS A 69 0.47 3.26 -3.09
CA HIS A 69 1.12 4.21 -4.00
C HIS A 69 2.62 3.95 -3.97
N TYR A 70 3.19 3.72 -5.14
CA TYR A 70 4.62 3.42 -5.20
C TYR A 70 5.24 3.99 -6.46
N LYS A 71 6.56 4.09 -6.44
CA LYS A 71 7.33 4.49 -7.60
C LYS A 71 8.54 3.56 -7.75
N ILE A 72 9.05 3.48 -8.96
CA ILE A 72 10.27 2.72 -9.24
C ILE A 72 11.41 3.71 -9.27
N GLU A 73 12.41 3.48 -8.43
CA GLU A 73 13.54 4.39 -8.31
C GLU A 73 14.81 3.58 -8.28
N LYS A 74 15.56 3.60 -9.39
CA LYS A 74 16.77 2.80 -9.56
C LYS A 74 16.44 1.32 -9.35
N GLU A 75 17.02 0.69 -8.34
CA GLU A 75 16.82 -0.73 -8.06
C GLU A 75 15.72 -0.97 -7.02
N TYR A 76 15.01 0.09 -6.62
CA TYR A 76 14.05 0.01 -5.53
C TYR A 76 12.65 0.28 -5.99
N ILE A 77 11.72 -0.41 -5.35
CA ILE A 77 10.31 -0.05 -5.40
C ILE A 77 10.04 0.68 -4.09
N VAL A 78 9.72 1.96 -4.17
CA VAL A 78 9.52 2.79 -2.99
C VAL A 78 8.02 2.94 -2.75
N ILE A 79 7.53 2.39 -1.63
CA ILE A 79 6.13 2.54 -1.25
C ILE A 79 6.01 3.92 -0.59
N VAL A 80 5.30 4.83 -1.25
CA VAL A 80 5.22 6.21 -0.78
C VAL A 80 3.99 6.47 0.09
N ALA A 81 2.93 5.67 -0.08
CA ALA A 81 1.72 5.86 0.71
C ALA A 81 0.86 4.60 0.69
N ILE A 82 0.11 4.39 1.76
CA ILE A 82 -0.88 3.33 1.87
C ILE A 82 -2.13 3.99 2.45
N PHE A 83 -3.17 4.15 1.63
CA PHE A 83 -4.39 4.86 2.02
C PHE A 83 -5.59 3.95 2.04
N HIS A 84 -6.48 4.20 3.00
CA HIS A 84 -7.82 3.64 2.96
C HIS A 84 -8.68 4.59 2.13
N SER A 85 -9.15 4.13 0.98
CA SER A 85 -9.79 5.00 0.00
C SER A 85 -11.06 5.68 0.50
N SER A 86 -11.82 5.02 1.35
CA SER A 86 -13.06 5.61 1.87
C SER A 86 -12.84 6.52 3.08
N ARG A 87 -11.70 6.40 3.77
CA ARG A 87 -11.40 7.20 4.96
C ARG A 87 -10.73 8.53 4.64
N ASN A 88 -9.99 8.58 3.54
CA ASN A 88 -9.19 9.76 3.19
C ASN A 88 -9.35 10.09 1.70
N PRO A 89 -10.57 10.41 1.26
CA PRO A 89 -10.79 10.63 -0.17
C PRO A 89 -9.99 11.80 -0.74
N GLU A 90 -9.73 12.83 0.05
CA GLU A 90 -8.97 13.99 -0.41
C GLU A 90 -7.54 13.64 -0.77
N LYS A 91 -6.98 12.65 -0.11
CA LYS A 91 -5.58 12.28 -0.32
C LYS A 91 -5.35 11.47 -1.59
N LEU A 92 -6.42 11.08 -2.24
CA LEU A 92 -6.34 10.32 -3.48
C LEU A 92 -6.28 11.20 -4.72
N ARG A 93 -6.40 12.49 -4.54
CA ARG A 93 -6.41 13.44 -5.65
C ARG A 93 -5.03 13.95 -6.03
#